data_c05f9f209bd04f5670651386d6434dd0
#
_entry.id   c05f9f209bd04f5670651386d6434dd0
#
_cell.length_a   1.000
_cell.length_b   1.000
_cell.length_c   1.000
_cell.angle_alpha   90.00
_cell.angle_beta   90.00
_cell.angle_gamma   90.00
#
_symmetry.space_group_name_H-M   'P 1'
#
loop_
_entity.id
_entity.type
_entity.pdbx_description
1 polymer ?
#
loop_
_entity_poly.entity_id
_entity_poly.type
_entity_poly.pdbx_seq_one_letter_code
_entity_poly.pdbx_strand_id
1 'polypeptide(L)'
;METEILRHIPADIHNHSTLSPDGCDEPMRMAERACGLGIKHFALTDHIECEKLESWDYAGAIARSHDVFLEIQERFRGKMEVYYGAELGQALFNLPAAEKILAEHDYDFVLGSTHCTRTYPRLDRVPDSDEDR
;
A
#
# COMPACT_ATOMS: atom_id res chain seq x y z
N MET A 1 27.47 -3.48 5.92
CA MET A 1 26.86 -4.15 4.73
C MET A 1 25.40 -3.74 4.57
N GLU A 2 24.55 -3.92 5.59
CA GLU A 2 23.13 -3.54 5.55
C GLU A 2 22.90 -2.05 5.28
N THR A 3 23.68 -1.18 5.92
CA THR A 3 23.60 0.29 5.75
C THR A 3 24.07 0.80 4.38
N GLU A 4 24.91 0.03 3.70
CA GLU A 4 25.47 0.41 2.40
C GLU A 4 24.53 0.09 1.25
N ILE A 5 23.77 -1.02 1.38
CA ILE A 5 22.72 -1.38 0.41
C ILE A 5 21.60 -0.34 0.44
N LEU A 6 21.15 0.07 1.62
CA LEU A 6 20.07 1.05 1.78
C LEU A 6 20.40 2.44 1.24
N ARG A 7 21.69 2.82 1.16
CA ARG A 7 22.12 4.10 0.55
C ARG A 7 21.86 4.19 -0.94
N HIS A 8 21.56 3.08 -1.60
CA HIS A 8 21.36 3.01 -3.04
C HIS A 8 19.89 2.79 -3.43
N ILE A 9 18.97 2.73 -2.47
CA ILE A 9 17.54 2.64 -2.72
C ILE A 9 16.96 4.06 -2.66
N PRO A 10 16.69 4.71 -3.81
CA PRO A 10 16.19 6.08 -3.84
C PRO A 10 14.69 6.16 -3.51
N ALA A 11 13.96 5.06 -3.62
CA ALA A 11 12.52 4.99 -3.52
C ALA A 11 12.05 3.80 -2.69
N ASP A 12 11.01 4.01 -1.91
CA ASP A 12 10.25 3.00 -1.19
C ASP A 12 8.77 3.33 -1.34
N ILE A 13 8.13 2.72 -2.33
CA ILE A 13 6.80 3.09 -2.81
C ILE A 13 5.77 1.96 -2.73
N HIS A 14 6.06 0.90 -1.99
CA HIS A 14 5.10 -0.17 -1.68
C HIS A 14 5.18 -0.52 -0.21
N ASN A 15 4.35 0.13 0.60
CA ASN A 15 4.37 0.00 2.05
C ASN A 15 2.97 -0.11 2.61
N HIS A 16 2.81 -0.99 3.62
CA HIS A 16 1.57 -1.16 4.36
C HIS A 16 1.75 -0.69 5.80
N SER A 17 0.84 0.15 6.25
CA SER A 17 0.83 0.71 7.59
C SER A 17 -0.28 0.10 8.45
N THR A 18 -0.45 0.60 9.67
CA THR A 18 -1.61 0.24 10.53
C THR A 18 -2.97 0.62 9.93
N LEU A 19 -3.00 1.27 8.77
CA LEU A 19 -4.21 1.54 7.99
C LEU A 19 -4.53 0.40 7.00
N SER A 20 -3.79 -0.69 7.07
CA SER A 20 -3.94 -1.92 6.28
C SER A 20 -4.09 -3.12 7.22
N PRO A 21 -4.88 -4.16 6.85
CA PRO A 21 -5.09 -5.32 7.72
C PRO A 21 -3.82 -6.09 8.12
N ASP A 22 -2.76 -5.96 7.33
CA ASP A 22 -1.49 -6.67 7.47
C ASP A 22 -0.32 -5.76 7.90
N GLY A 23 -0.53 -4.45 7.95
CA GLY A 23 0.49 -3.49 8.41
C GLY A 23 0.53 -3.39 9.93
N CYS A 24 1.72 -3.16 10.48
CA CYS A 24 1.94 -3.10 11.93
C CYS A 24 2.59 -1.81 12.42
N ASP A 25 3.14 -0.99 11.53
CA ASP A 25 3.78 0.26 11.88
C ASP A 25 2.92 1.47 11.55
N GLU A 26 2.98 2.49 12.40
CA GLU A 26 2.29 3.76 12.18
C GLU A 26 2.89 4.50 10.97
N PRO A 27 2.03 5.07 10.08
CA PRO A 27 2.47 5.71 8.84
C PRO A 27 3.56 6.77 9.03
N MET A 28 3.39 7.66 10.02
CA MET A 28 4.36 8.72 10.29
C MET A 28 5.72 8.16 10.71
N ARG A 29 5.74 7.10 11.52
CA ARG A 29 7.00 6.45 11.95
C ARG A 29 7.71 5.78 10.77
N MET A 30 6.96 5.18 9.85
CA MET A 30 7.51 4.61 8.62
C MET A 30 8.19 5.69 7.79
N ALA A 31 7.52 6.83 7.58
CA ALA A 31 8.07 7.96 6.85
C ALA A 31 9.32 8.58 7.55
N GLU A 32 9.30 8.70 8.87
CA GLU A 32 10.48 9.14 9.65
C GLU A 32 11.66 8.20 9.44
N ARG A 33 11.41 6.90 9.47
CA ARG A 33 12.44 5.89 9.25
C ARG A 33 12.98 5.94 7.82
N ALA A 34 12.11 6.02 6.82
CA ALA A 34 12.48 6.12 5.41
C ALA A 34 13.36 7.36 5.16
N CYS A 35 12.93 8.53 5.64
CA CYS A 35 13.69 9.76 5.53
C CYS A 35 15.06 9.66 6.23
N GLY A 36 15.11 9.08 7.44
CA GLY A 36 16.34 8.85 8.20
C GLY A 36 17.34 7.90 7.50
N LEU A 37 16.85 6.99 6.66
CA LEU A 37 17.65 6.10 5.83
C LEU A 37 18.09 6.75 4.50
N GLY A 38 17.63 7.96 4.20
CA GLY A 38 17.97 8.68 2.98
C GLY A 38 17.11 8.37 1.78
N ILE A 39 15.96 7.69 1.98
CA ILE A 39 14.93 7.50 0.96
C ILE A 39 14.46 8.86 0.46
N LYS A 40 14.33 9.01 -0.87
CA LYS A 40 13.94 10.26 -1.52
C LYS A 40 12.50 10.26 -2.01
N HIS A 41 11.96 9.09 -2.29
CA HIS A 41 10.60 8.89 -2.77
C HIS A 41 9.92 7.85 -1.89
N PHE A 42 8.84 8.24 -1.21
CA PHE A 42 8.11 7.40 -0.27
C PHE A 42 6.61 7.41 -0.58
N ALA A 43 5.97 6.26 -0.49
CA ALA A 43 4.52 6.18 -0.56
C ALA A 43 3.98 5.19 0.46
N LEU A 44 2.78 5.47 0.98
CA LEU A 44 1.92 4.49 1.62
C LEU A 44 0.99 3.92 0.56
N THR A 45 0.87 2.61 0.52
CA THR A 45 0.04 1.87 -0.42
C THR A 45 -0.76 0.80 0.30
N ASP A 46 -1.47 1.22 1.33
CA ASP A 46 -2.28 0.33 2.14
C ASP A 46 -3.32 -0.42 1.30
N HIS A 47 -3.67 -1.64 1.69
CA HIS A 47 -4.61 -2.49 0.99
C HIS A 47 -6.01 -1.89 0.88
N ILE A 48 -6.62 -2.08 -0.29
CA ILE A 48 -8.05 -1.91 -0.54
C ILE A 48 -8.53 -3.15 -1.29
N GLU A 49 -9.13 -4.10 -0.60
CA GLU A 49 -9.58 -5.36 -1.19
C GLU A 49 -11.01 -5.22 -1.74
N CYS A 50 -11.17 -5.08 -3.05
CA CYS A 50 -12.44 -4.78 -3.70
C CYS A 50 -13.51 -5.84 -3.50
N GLU A 51 -13.14 -7.11 -3.32
CA GLU A 51 -14.10 -8.20 -3.09
C GLU A 51 -14.53 -8.33 -1.62
N LYS A 52 -13.79 -7.67 -0.70
CA LYS A 52 -13.96 -7.83 0.76
C LYS A 52 -14.07 -6.50 1.49
N LEU A 53 -14.64 -5.49 0.85
CA LEU A 53 -14.76 -4.14 1.41
C LEU A 53 -15.46 -4.09 2.77
N GLU A 54 -16.34 -5.07 3.07
CA GLU A 54 -17.05 -5.17 4.34
C GLU A 54 -16.27 -5.92 5.41
N SER A 55 -15.17 -6.61 5.05
CA SER A 55 -14.38 -7.42 6.00
C SER A 55 -13.49 -6.57 6.91
N TRP A 56 -13.29 -5.31 6.57
CA TRP A 56 -12.49 -4.35 7.30
C TRP A 56 -12.98 -2.93 7.02
N ASP A 57 -12.63 -1.94 7.84
CA ASP A 57 -13.03 -0.53 7.67
C ASP A 57 -12.19 0.17 6.57
N TYR A 58 -12.28 -0.31 5.34
CA TYR A 58 -11.54 0.29 4.23
C TYR A 58 -11.92 1.75 3.98
N ALA A 59 -13.19 2.11 4.09
CA ALA A 59 -13.63 3.50 3.88
C ALA A 59 -13.00 4.46 4.89
N GLY A 60 -13.02 4.10 6.17
CA GLY A 60 -12.35 4.88 7.21
C GLY A 60 -10.83 4.87 7.07
N ALA A 61 -10.24 3.76 6.66
CA ALA A 61 -8.80 3.66 6.41
C ALA A 61 -8.35 4.56 5.25
N ILE A 62 -9.08 4.58 4.13
CA ILE A 62 -8.79 5.45 2.99
C ILE A 62 -8.85 6.93 3.39
N ALA A 63 -9.88 7.34 4.14
CA ALA A 63 -10.00 8.71 4.61
C ALA A 63 -8.82 9.09 5.52
N ARG A 64 -8.47 8.25 6.49
CA ARG A 64 -7.32 8.46 7.38
C ARG A 64 -5.99 8.44 6.62
N SER A 65 -5.84 7.57 5.63
CA SER A 65 -4.64 7.49 4.79
C SER A 65 -4.37 8.79 4.05
N HIS A 66 -5.42 9.41 3.50
CA HIS A 66 -5.30 10.71 2.85
C HIS A 66 -4.86 11.81 3.83
N ASP A 67 -5.49 11.88 5.00
CA ASP A 67 -5.13 12.89 6.02
C ASP A 67 -3.67 12.73 6.47
N VAL A 68 -3.26 11.51 6.76
CA VAL A 68 -1.89 11.18 7.18
C VAL A 68 -0.89 11.45 6.04
N PHE A 69 -1.26 11.15 4.79
CA PHE A 69 -0.42 11.51 3.64
C PHE A 69 -0.11 13.01 3.61
N LEU A 70 -1.13 13.87 3.80
CA LEU A 70 -0.93 15.32 3.81
C LEU A 70 -0.01 15.76 4.97
N GLU A 71 -0.16 15.16 6.16
CA GLU A 71 0.71 15.43 7.30
C GLU A 71 2.16 15.03 7.03
N ILE A 72 2.38 13.84 6.46
CA ILE A 72 3.71 13.34 6.10
C ILE A 72 4.33 14.22 5.02
N GLN A 73 3.57 14.55 3.98
CA GLN A 73 4.04 15.42 2.88
C GLN A 73 4.52 16.76 3.40
N GLU A 74 3.76 17.41 4.30
CA GLU A 74 4.15 18.67 4.92
C GLU A 74 5.40 18.52 5.82
N ARG A 75 5.43 17.47 6.64
CA ARG A 75 6.52 17.17 7.58
C ARG A 75 7.87 16.98 6.90
N PHE A 76 7.88 16.38 5.71
CA PHE A 76 9.10 16.04 4.97
C PHE A 76 9.34 16.90 3.73
N ARG A 77 8.59 17.99 3.59
CA ARG A 77 8.74 18.95 2.48
C ARG A 77 10.21 19.35 2.29
N GLY A 78 10.72 19.20 1.04
CA GLY A 78 12.10 19.50 0.68
C GLY A 78 13.16 18.49 1.17
N LYS A 79 12.76 17.41 1.84
CA LYS A 79 13.64 16.32 2.28
C LYS A 79 13.36 15.00 1.55
N MET A 80 12.09 14.70 1.35
CA MET A 80 11.59 13.49 0.73
C MET A 80 10.29 13.81 0.00
N GLU A 81 10.17 13.32 -1.22
CA GLU A 81 8.92 13.36 -1.98
C GLU A 81 8.00 12.28 -1.46
N VAL A 82 6.76 12.66 -1.13
CA VAL A 82 5.75 11.74 -0.58
C VAL A 82 4.58 11.67 -1.52
N TYR A 83 4.16 10.45 -1.84
CA TYR A 83 3.09 10.18 -2.80
C TYR A 83 1.89 9.54 -2.09
N TYR A 84 0.71 9.88 -2.57
CA TYR A 84 -0.54 9.25 -2.16
C TYR A 84 -0.80 8.03 -3.05
N GLY A 85 -0.70 6.85 -2.49
CA GLY A 85 -0.89 5.59 -3.21
C GLY A 85 -1.90 4.66 -2.54
N ALA A 86 -2.21 3.58 -3.23
CA ALA A 86 -3.00 2.47 -2.69
C ALA A 86 -2.59 1.16 -3.37
N GLU A 87 -2.75 0.04 -2.67
CA GLU A 87 -2.74 -1.28 -3.30
C GLU A 87 -4.18 -1.77 -3.45
N LEU A 88 -4.67 -1.73 -4.69
CA LEU A 88 -6.02 -2.13 -5.05
C LEU A 88 -6.05 -3.62 -5.39
N GLY A 89 -6.46 -4.43 -4.42
CA GLY A 89 -6.56 -5.87 -4.55
C GLY A 89 -7.88 -6.31 -5.17
N GLN A 90 -7.82 -7.37 -5.98
CA GLN A 90 -9.00 -8.07 -6.50
C GLN A 90 -9.97 -7.19 -7.30
N ALA A 91 -9.49 -6.16 -8.00
CA ALA A 91 -10.33 -5.21 -8.74
C ALA A 91 -11.28 -5.91 -9.73
N LEU A 92 -10.82 -6.96 -10.41
CA LEU A 92 -11.62 -7.71 -11.39
C LEU A 92 -12.79 -8.49 -10.76
N PHE A 93 -12.78 -8.73 -9.46
CA PHE A 93 -13.89 -9.42 -8.77
C PHE A 93 -15.03 -8.46 -8.40
N ASN A 94 -14.77 -7.15 -8.39
CA ASN A 94 -15.75 -6.11 -8.08
C ASN A 94 -15.37 -4.80 -8.79
N LEU A 95 -15.48 -4.79 -10.12
CA LEU A 95 -15.16 -3.61 -10.93
C LEU A 95 -15.91 -2.34 -10.52
N PRO A 96 -17.23 -2.39 -10.21
CA PRO A 96 -17.94 -1.17 -9.78
C PRO A 96 -17.35 -0.55 -8.51
N ALA A 97 -16.91 -1.37 -7.56
CA ALA A 97 -16.26 -0.88 -6.35
C ALA A 97 -14.88 -0.28 -6.66
N ALA A 98 -14.09 -0.96 -7.49
CA ALA A 98 -12.79 -0.46 -7.92
C ALA A 98 -12.91 0.90 -8.64
N GLU A 99 -13.81 1.02 -9.61
CA GLU A 99 -14.07 2.26 -10.34
C GLU A 99 -14.50 3.40 -9.41
N LYS A 100 -15.39 3.12 -8.46
CA LYS A 100 -15.84 4.09 -7.46
C LYS A 100 -14.67 4.59 -6.60
N ILE A 101 -13.86 3.68 -6.05
CA ILE A 101 -12.70 4.03 -5.22
C ILE A 101 -11.73 4.91 -5.99
N LEU A 102 -11.42 4.55 -7.23
CA LEU A 102 -10.50 5.30 -8.08
C LEU A 102 -11.06 6.69 -8.47
N ALA A 103 -12.36 6.82 -8.60
CA ALA A 103 -13.01 8.09 -8.95
C ALA A 103 -13.16 9.05 -7.77
N GLU A 104 -13.18 8.55 -6.53
CA GLU A 104 -13.42 9.36 -5.33
C GLU A 104 -12.12 9.91 -4.70
N HIS A 105 -10.94 9.44 -5.16
CA HIS A 105 -9.66 9.79 -4.55
C HIS A 105 -8.61 10.11 -5.61
N ASP A 106 -7.89 11.22 -5.40
CA ASP A 106 -6.80 11.68 -6.27
C ASP A 106 -5.48 10.99 -5.89
N TYR A 107 -5.37 9.69 -6.18
CA TYR A 107 -4.12 8.95 -6.00
C TYR A 107 -3.06 9.40 -7.00
N ASP A 108 -1.81 9.55 -6.55
CA ASP A 108 -0.67 9.76 -7.45
C ASP A 108 -0.41 8.50 -8.30
N PHE A 109 -0.62 7.31 -7.69
CA PHE A 109 -0.58 6.02 -8.37
C PHE A 109 -1.32 4.95 -7.58
N VAL A 110 -1.66 3.86 -8.26
CA VAL A 110 -2.29 2.68 -7.66
C VAL A 110 -1.59 1.41 -8.12
N LEU A 111 -1.26 0.54 -7.18
CA LEU A 111 -0.78 -0.80 -7.46
C LEU A 111 -1.98 -1.73 -7.65
N GLY A 112 -2.12 -2.33 -8.81
CA GLY A 112 -3.11 -3.37 -9.05
C GLY A 112 -2.58 -4.72 -8.59
N SER A 113 -3.30 -5.42 -7.72
CA SER A 113 -2.85 -6.66 -7.10
C SER A 113 -3.87 -7.79 -7.20
N THR A 114 -3.39 -9.02 -7.31
CA THR A 114 -4.20 -10.24 -7.24
C THR A 114 -3.68 -11.11 -6.10
N HIS A 115 -4.42 -11.16 -5.01
CA HIS A 115 -4.03 -11.92 -3.81
C HIS A 115 -4.68 -13.30 -3.73
N CYS A 116 -5.76 -13.52 -4.49
CA CYS A 116 -6.43 -14.81 -4.60
C CYS A 116 -7.00 -15.05 -5.98
N THR A 117 -7.36 -16.29 -6.27
CA THR A 117 -8.17 -16.68 -7.41
C THR A 117 -9.39 -17.47 -6.95
N ARG A 118 -10.28 -17.84 -7.86
CA ARG A 118 -11.41 -18.71 -7.51
C ARG A 118 -10.98 -20.07 -6.99
N THR A 119 -9.84 -20.57 -7.44
CA THR A 119 -9.27 -21.87 -7.05
C THR A 119 -8.41 -21.77 -5.79
N TYR A 120 -7.62 -20.69 -5.71
CA TYR A 120 -6.67 -20.47 -4.61
C TYR A 120 -7.06 -19.24 -3.82
N PRO A 121 -7.62 -19.39 -2.61
CA PRO A 121 -8.03 -18.26 -1.77
C PRO A 121 -6.84 -17.43 -1.26
N ARG A 122 -5.61 -17.95 -1.39
CA ARG A 122 -4.37 -17.25 -1.07
C ARG A 122 -3.28 -17.68 -2.04
N LEU A 123 -2.74 -16.74 -2.82
CA LEU A 123 -1.69 -17.02 -3.80
C LEU A 123 -0.32 -17.25 -3.16
N ASP A 124 -0.08 -16.70 -1.98
CA ASP A 124 1.13 -16.94 -1.18
C ASP A 124 1.25 -18.38 -0.66
N ARG A 125 0.21 -19.20 -0.84
CA ARG A 125 0.14 -20.60 -0.43
C ARG A 125 -0.15 -21.56 -1.58
N VAL A 126 0.11 -21.13 -2.82
CA VAL A 126 0.04 -22.03 -3.97
C VAL A 126 1.19 -23.03 -3.90
N PRO A 127 0.93 -24.34 -4.03
CA PRO A 127 1.99 -25.35 -4.03
C PRO A 127 3.03 -25.11 -5.12
N ASP A 128 4.29 -25.38 -4.82
CA ASP A 128 5.40 -25.19 -5.74
C ASP A 128 5.51 -26.30 -6.81
N SER A 129 4.85 -27.44 -6.61
CA SER A 129 4.87 -28.58 -7.53
C SER A 129 3.56 -28.76 -8.30
N ASP A 130 3.65 -29.24 -9.55
CA ASP A 130 2.48 -29.56 -10.37
C ASP A 130 1.69 -30.77 -9.80
N GLU A 131 2.30 -31.57 -8.94
CA GLU A 131 1.66 -32.71 -8.28
C GLU A 131 0.68 -32.29 -7.20
N ASP A 132 0.80 -31.05 -6.69
CA ASP A 132 -0.04 -30.47 -5.63
C ASP A 132 -1.13 -29.53 -6.16
N ARG A 133 -1.28 -29.43 -7.51
CA ARG A 133 -2.27 -28.56 -8.16
C ARG A 133 -3.54 -29.27 -8.61
#